data_69972cfa9ed0a2fdecb2f9b2882d0a27
#
_entry.id   69972cfa9ed0a2fdecb2f9b2882d0a27
#
_cell.length_a   1.000
_cell.length_b   1.000
_cell.length_c   1.000
_cell.angle_alpha   90.00
_cell.angle_beta   90.00
_cell.angle_gamma   90.00
#
_symmetry.space_group_name_H-M   'P 1'
#
loop_
_entity.id
_entity.type
_entity.pdbx_description
1 polymer ?
#
loop_
_entity_poly.entity_id
_entity_poly.type
_entity_poly.pdbx_seq_one_letter_code
_entity_poly.pdbx_strand_id
1 'polypeptide(L)'
;TNASRTMLFNIHELCWDKALLELLDIPESLLPEVKPSSHVYGKTEFELYGGEIPIAGAGGDQQCALFGQCCFDPGRAKNTYGTGCFMLLHTGHTAVESQNGLVTTIAWGLDGKLTYALEGSIFVAGAAIQWLRDELGLISSAAETEGLCRQVEDTCGVYLVPAFVGLGAPNWDPYARGCLTGLTRGANRCHIVRAAVESMAYQTYDVLHAMEQDAGIPLAELRVD
;
A
#
# COMPACT_ATOMS: atom_id res chain seq x y z
N THR A 1 13.68 7.13 -1.97
CA THR A 1 12.49 6.29 -1.70
C THR A 1 12.85 4.85 -1.35
N ASN A 2 13.77 4.20 -2.08
CA ASN A 2 14.15 2.81 -1.80
C ASN A 2 14.85 2.67 -0.46
N ALA A 3 15.77 3.58 -0.11
CA ALA A 3 16.47 3.57 1.17
C ALA A 3 15.51 3.60 2.35
N SER A 4 14.45 4.41 2.29
CA SER A 4 13.43 4.51 3.35
C SER A 4 12.63 3.22 3.59
N ARG A 5 12.74 2.22 2.70
CA ARG A 5 12.07 0.92 2.82
C ARG A 5 12.96 -0.18 3.41
N THR A 6 14.21 0.13 3.67
CA THR A 6 15.19 -0.87 4.18
C THR A 6 15.10 -1.12 5.68
N MET A 7 14.41 -0.27 6.44
CA MET A 7 14.42 -0.18 7.90
C MET A 7 15.80 0.18 8.49
N LEU A 8 16.75 0.60 7.66
CA LEU A 8 18.12 0.97 8.07
C LEU A 8 18.41 2.44 7.84
N PHE A 9 17.53 3.15 7.13
CA PHE A 9 17.71 4.54 6.75
C PHE A 9 16.90 5.47 7.65
N ASN A 10 17.57 6.42 8.30
CA ASN A 10 16.94 7.44 9.10
C ASN A 10 16.31 8.50 8.17
N ILE A 11 14.97 8.50 8.08
CA ILE A 11 14.23 9.41 7.17
C ILE A 11 14.22 10.87 7.66
N HIS A 12 14.65 11.15 8.89
CA HIS A 12 14.74 12.50 9.44
C HIS A 12 16.12 13.09 9.18
N GLU A 13 17.18 12.30 9.41
CA GLU A 13 18.57 12.71 9.23
C GLU A 13 19.11 12.45 7.81
N LEU A 14 18.39 11.66 7.01
CA LEU A 14 18.71 11.30 5.63
C LEU A 14 20.06 10.58 5.50
N CYS A 15 20.34 9.72 6.44
CA CYS A 15 21.55 8.89 6.45
C CYS A 15 21.23 7.46 6.92
N TRP A 16 22.14 6.55 6.73
CA TRP A 16 22.06 5.22 7.31
C TRP A 16 22.13 5.32 8.83
N ASP A 17 21.19 4.66 9.53
CA ASP A 17 21.11 4.71 11.00
C ASP A 17 22.17 3.80 11.63
N LYS A 18 23.18 4.41 12.23
CA LYS A 18 24.33 3.68 12.81
C LYS A 18 23.93 2.76 13.95
N ALA A 19 22.93 3.15 14.76
CA ALA A 19 22.48 2.33 15.87
C ALA A 19 21.76 1.06 15.36
N LEU A 20 20.96 1.18 14.30
CA LEU A 20 20.31 0.03 13.66
C LEU A 20 21.33 -0.86 12.96
N LEU A 21 22.32 -0.29 12.29
CA LEU A 21 23.37 -1.07 11.63
C LEU A 21 24.20 -1.86 12.66
N GLU A 22 24.55 -1.26 13.78
CA GLU A 22 25.25 -1.93 14.87
C GLU A 22 24.41 -3.03 15.50
N LEU A 23 23.12 -2.75 15.78
CA LEU A 23 22.17 -3.71 16.36
C LEU A 23 22.01 -4.97 15.49
N LEU A 24 22.02 -4.79 14.17
CA LEU A 24 21.81 -5.88 13.19
C LEU A 24 23.11 -6.47 12.64
N ASP A 25 24.27 -6.02 13.14
CA ASP A 25 25.61 -6.43 12.69
C ASP A 25 25.81 -6.26 11.17
N ILE A 26 25.36 -5.12 10.63
CA ILE A 26 25.47 -4.78 9.21
C ILE A 26 26.60 -3.76 9.01
N PRO A 27 27.68 -4.11 8.32
CA PRO A 27 28.74 -3.15 8.00
C PRO A 27 28.26 -2.04 7.07
N GLU A 28 28.50 -0.77 7.43
CA GLU A 28 28.11 0.38 6.61
C GLU A 28 28.70 0.32 5.18
N SER A 29 29.85 -0.34 5.02
CA SER A 29 30.51 -0.53 3.71
C SER A 29 29.71 -1.38 2.71
N LEU A 30 28.68 -2.11 3.15
CA LEU A 30 27.78 -2.87 2.28
C LEU A 30 26.68 -1.99 1.68
N LEU A 31 26.46 -0.80 2.24
CA LEU A 31 25.34 0.05 1.87
C LEU A 31 25.73 1.05 0.77
N PRO A 32 24.86 1.27 -0.22
CA PRO A 32 25.14 2.20 -1.29
C PRO A 32 25.02 3.66 -0.83
N GLU A 33 25.63 4.57 -1.58
CA GLU A 33 25.36 5.98 -1.44
C GLU A 33 23.90 6.29 -1.78
N VAL A 34 23.17 6.97 -0.89
CA VAL A 34 21.77 7.34 -1.11
C VAL A 34 21.70 8.63 -1.93
N LYS A 35 20.92 8.58 -3.01
CA LYS A 35 20.71 9.71 -3.93
C LYS A 35 19.20 10.03 -4.04
N PRO A 36 18.83 11.24 -4.45
CA PRO A 36 17.46 11.55 -4.83
C PRO A 36 16.91 10.61 -5.90
N SER A 37 15.60 10.40 -5.95
CA SER A 37 14.97 9.52 -6.95
C SER A 37 15.21 9.99 -8.39
N SER A 38 15.32 11.30 -8.61
CA SER A 38 15.73 11.92 -9.87
C SER A 38 17.21 12.31 -9.77
N HIS A 39 18.09 11.44 -10.25
CA HIS A 39 19.54 11.61 -10.22
C HIS A 39 20.18 10.72 -11.28
N VAL A 40 21.25 11.19 -11.94
CA VAL A 40 22.01 10.34 -12.86
C VAL A 40 22.92 9.41 -12.04
N TYR A 41 22.49 8.17 -11.86
CA TYR A 41 23.20 7.14 -11.10
C TYR A 41 24.38 6.54 -11.87
N GLY A 42 24.28 6.54 -13.19
CA GLY A 42 25.26 5.98 -14.08
C GLY A 42 24.73 5.99 -15.51
N LYS A 43 25.38 5.23 -16.37
CA LYS A 43 24.97 5.04 -17.76
C LYS A 43 24.93 3.56 -18.11
N THR A 44 24.15 3.22 -19.13
CA THR A 44 24.13 1.86 -19.67
C THR A 44 25.41 1.55 -20.42
N GLU A 45 25.73 0.26 -20.55
CA GLU A 45 26.81 -0.23 -21.38
C GLU A 45 26.52 0.03 -22.87
N PHE A 46 27.47 0.66 -23.57
CA PHE A 46 27.34 1.00 -25.00
C PHE A 46 27.06 -0.24 -25.87
N GLU A 47 27.75 -1.34 -25.58
CA GLU A 47 27.67 -2.57 -26.38
C GLU A 47 26.27 -3.23 -26.32
N LEU A 48 25.54 -3.06 -25.21
CA LEU A 48 24.23 -3.67 -25.03
C LEU A 48 23.09 -2.84 -25.65
N TYR A 49 23.25 -1.52 -25.70
CA TYR A 49 22.17 -0.59 -26.07
C TYR A 49 22.50 0.27 -27.30
N GLY A 50 23.68 0.12 -27.87
CA GLY A 50 24.15 0.95 -28.98
C GLY A 50 24.43 2.41 -28.63
N GLY A 51 24.50 2.72 -27.32
CA GLY A 51 24.77 4.05 -26.77
C GLY A 51 24.82 4.05 -25.27
N GLU A 52 25.47 5.05 -24.70
CA GLU A 52 25.46 5.32 -23.26
C GLU A 52 24.19 6.09 -22.87
N ILE A 53 23.16 5.39 -22.38
CA ILE A 53 21.90 6.01 -21.94
C ILE A 53 22.00 6.31 -20.44
N PRO A 54 21.74 7.55 -19.97
CA PRO A 54 21.74 7.86 -18.55
C PRO A 54 20.69 7.06 -17.79
N ILE A 55 21.08 6.42 -16.69
CA ILE A 55 20.16 5.82 -15.70
C ILE A 55 19.82 6.93 -14.70
N ALA A 56 18.70 7.62 -14.92
CA ALA A 56 18.41 8.90 -14.26
C ALA A 56 17.25 8.85 -13.27
N GLY A 57 16.67 7.69 -13.01
CA GLY A 57 15.55 7.54 -12.07
C GLY A 57 15.64 6.22 -11.31
N ALA A 58 15.38 6.29 -10.01
CA ALA A 58 15.19 5.12 -9.15
C ALA A 58 14.17 5.46 -8.07
N GLY A 59 13.16 4.61 -7.89
CA GLY A 59 12.11 4.86 -6.89
C GLY A 59 11.42 3.57 -6.47
N GLY A 60 10.85 3.56 -5.26
CA GLY A 60 9.96 2.52 -4.82
C GLY A 60 8.67 2.55 -5.67
N ASP A 61 8.14 1.38 -6.02
CA ASP A 61 6.96 1.25 -6.87
C ASP A 61 5.75 2.02 -6.33
N GLN A 62 5.50 1.93 -5.02
CA GLN A 62 4.37 2.60 -4.38
C GLN A 62 4.53 4.12 -4.36
N GLN A 63 5.75 4.63 -4.16
CA GLN A 63 6.06 6.05 -4.24
C GLN A 63 5.97 6.56 -5.69
N CYS A 64 6.44 5.75 -6.66
CA CYS A 64 6.27 6.06 -8.07
C CYS A 64 4.80 6.09 -8.48
N ALA A 65 3.97 5.19 -7.95
CA ALA A 65 2.52 5.19 -8.18
C ALA A 65 1.87 6.46 -7.61
N LEU A 66 2.22 6.86 -6.38
CA LEU A 66 1.73 8.11 -5.78
C LEU A 66 2.07 9.33 -6.64
N PHE A 67 3.31 9.38 -7.15
CA PHE A 67 3.77 10.44 -8.06
C PHE A 67 3.06 10.37 -9.42
N GLY A 68 2.97 9.16 -10.00
CA GLY A 68 2.32 8.92 -11.30
C GLY A 68 0.81 9.24 -11.29
N GLN A 69 0.15 9.01 -10.16
CA GLN A 69 -1.23 9.43 -9.91
C GLN A 69 -1.37 10.95 -9.66
N CYS A 70 -0.28 11.73 -9.78
CA CYS A 70 -0.27 13.18 -9.57
C CYS A 70 -0.79 13.60 -8.19
N CYS A 71 -0.48 12.84 -7.14
CA CYS A 71 -0.84 13.18 -5.77
C CYS A 71 0.16 14.20 -5.18
N PHE A 72 0.25 15.39 -5.76
CA PHE A 72 1.29 16.39 -5.47
C PHE A 72 0.99 17.33 -4.31
N ASP A 73 -0.24 17.29 -3.80
CA ASP A 73 -0.66 18.15 -2.70
C ASP A 73 -0.96 17.33 -1.44
N PRO A 74 -0.70 17.87 -0.23
CA PRO A 74 -1.12 17.24 1.01
C PRO A 74 -2.62 16.92 1.03
N GLY A 75 -2.98 15.76 1.57
CA GLY A 75 -4.36 15.26 1.58
C GLY A 75 -4.76 14.48 0.33
N ARG A 76 -3.93 14.41 -0.70
CA ARG A 76 -4.15 13.49 -1.83
C ARG A 76 -3.55 12.13 -1.53
N ALA A 77 -4.30 11.10 -1.81
CA ALA A 77 -3.89 9.72 -1.62
C ALA A 77 -4.06 8.90 -2.89
N LYS A 78 -3.28 7.83 -2.99
CA LYS A 78 -3.50 6.77 -3.98
C LYS A 78 -3.77 5.45 -3.28
N ASN A 79 -4.52 4.56 -3.91
CA ASN A 79 -4.65 3.17 -3.51
C ASN A 79 -4.49 2.25 -4.72
N THR A 80 -3.48 1.41 -4.70
CA THR A 80 -3.27 0.37 -5.71
C THR A 80 -3.99 -0.89 -5.27
N TYR A 81 -5.04 -1.29 -6.00
CA TYR A 81 -5.81 -2.50 -5.75
C TYR A 81 -5.24 -3.68 -6.54
N GLY A 82 -4.40 -4.48 -5.88
CA GLY A 82 -3.84 -5.71 -6.40
C GLY A 82 -4.28 -6.93 -5.59
N THR A 83 -3.39 -7.87 -5.36
CA THR A 83 -3.57 -9.00 -4.41
C THR A 83 -3.95 -8.50 -3.02
N GLY A 84 -3.23 -7.50 -2.52
CA GLY A 84 -3.59 -6.62 -1.42
C GLY A 84 -3.86 -5.21 -1.91
N CYS A 85 -4.00 -4.26 -0.99
CA CYS A 85 -4.03 -2.83 -1.32
C CYS A 85 -2.88 -2.11 -0.63
N PHE A 86 -2.26 -1.18 -1.35
CA PHE A 86 -1.21 -0.33 -0.82
C PHE A 86 -1.63 1.13 -0.99
N MET A 87 -1.93 1.76 0.14
CA MET A 87 -2.40 3.12 0.19
C MET A 87 -1.31 4.05 0.67
N LEU A 88 -1.10 5.16 -0.03
CA LEU A 88 -0.21 6.23 0.37
C LEU A 88 -0.95 7.56 0.38
N LEU A 89 -0.82 8.28 1.49
CA LEU A 89 -1.32 9.65 1.66
C LEU A 89 -0.14 10.62 1.67
N HIS A 90 -0.15 11.61 0.78
CA HIS A 90 0.83 12.71 0.79
C HIS A 90 0.62 13.60 2.02
N THR A 91 1.63 13.72 2.89
CA THR A 91 1.56 14.47 4.15
C THR A 91 2.30 15.82 4.11
N GLY A 92 2.96 16.14 3.01
CA GLY A 92 3.74 17.37 2.88
C GLY A 92 5.24 17.18 3.12
N HIS A 93 5.87 18.18 3.71
CA HIS A 93 7.33 18.22 3.88
C HIS A 93 7.81 17.83 5.28
N THR A 94 6.91 17.41 6.15
CA THR A 94 7.23 16.96 7.51
C THR A 94 6.86 15.48 7.65
N ALA A 95 7.79 14.70 8.17
CA ALA A 95 7.52 13.30 8.50
C ALA A 95 6.51 13.24 9.65
N VAL A 96 5.38 12.58 9.43
CA VAL A 96 4.34 12.37 10.45
C VAL A 96 4.65 11.07 11.19
N GLU A 97 4.76 11.14 12.50
CA GLU A 97 4.86 9.94 13.34
C GLU A 97 3.46 9.35 13.55
N SER A 98 3.25 8.15 13.01
CA SER A 98 1.95 7.48 13.12
C SER A 98 1.71 6.95 14.53
N GLN A 99 0.50 7.17 15.05
CA GLN A 99 0.00 6.61 16.31
C GLN A 99 -1.04 5.50 16.04
N ASN A 100 -1.46 5.34 14.79
CA ASN A 100 -2.50 4.39 14.36
C ASN A 100 -1.93 3.25 13.50
N GLY A 101 -0.66 2.89 13.68
CA GLY A 101 -0.08 1.71 13.03
C GLY A 101 0.21 1.89 11.53
N LEU A 102 0.42 3.11 11.06
CA LEU A 102 0.83 3.38 9.68
C LEU A 102 2.35 3.49 9.58
N VAL A 103 2.87 3.41 8.37
CA VAL A 103 4.30 3.54 8.10
C VAL A 103 4.57 4.92 7.50
N THR A 104 5.49 5.69 8.10
CA THR A 104 5.98 6.93 7.51
C THR A 104 7.12 6.64 6.55
N THR A 105 7.05 7.20 5.36
CA THR A 105 8.03 6.97 4.29
C THR A 105 8.35 8.27 3.54
N ILE A 106 9.52 8.29 2.88
CA ILE A 106 9.84 9.34 1.91
C ILE A 106 9.05 9.06 0.63
N ALA A 107 8.19 9.99 0.23
CA ALA A 107 7.43 9.90 -1.01
C ALA A 107 8.32 10.18 -2.23
N TRP A 108 9.06 11.29 -2.20
CA TRP A 108 10.08 11.64 -3.20
C TRP A 108 10.99 12.77 -2.71
N GLY A 109 12.12 12.93 -3.39
CA GLY A 109 13.00 14.08 -3.27
C GLY A 109 13.18 14.73 -4.64
N LEU A 110 12.77 15.99 -4.80
CA LEU A 110 12.91 16.76 -6.01
C LEU A 110 13.42 18.19 -5.67
N ASP A 111 14.37 18.68 -6.46
CA ASP A 111 14.92 20.03 -6.34
C ASP A 111 15.37 20.39 -4.91
N GLY A 112 15.95 19.41 -4.21
CA GLY A 112 16.42 19.57 -2.84
C GLY A 112 15.33 19.61 -1.77
N LYS A 113 14.07 19.36 -2.16
CA LYS A 113 12.92 19.28 -1.23
C LYS A 113 12.47 17.85 -1.08
N LEU A 114 12.20 17.45 0.15
CA LEU A 114 11.62 16.14 0.47
C LEU A 114 10.12 16.26 0.66
N THR A 115 9.45 15.22 0.23
CA THR A 115 8.02 14.99 0.46
C THR A 115 7.87 13.66 1.18
N TYR A 116 6.98 13.64 2.17
CA TYR A 116 6.67 12.46 2.97
C TYR A 116 5.26 11.95 2.69
N ALA A 117 5.05 10.68 3.00
CA ALA A 117 3.75 10.04 2.95
C ALA A 117 3.55 9.10 4.13
N LEU A 118 2.30 8.94 4.54
CA LEU A 118 1.85 7.81 5.35
C LEU A 118 1.45 6.66 4.43
N GLU A 119 1.83 5.46 4.80
CA GLU A 119 1.49 4.23 4.07
C GLU A 119 0.72 3.26 4.96
N GLY A 120 -0.36 2.72 4.42
CA GLY A 120 -1.11 1.61 5.00
C GLY A 120 -1.19 0.45 4.02
N SER A 121 -0.87 -0.75 4.51
CA SER A 121 -0.86 -1.98 3.73
C SER A 121 -2.02 -2.88 4.15
N ILE A 122 -2.89 -3.22 3.21
CA ILE A 122 -3.97 -4.20 3.35
C ILE A 122 -3.52 -5.48 2.64
N PHE A 123 -3.37 -6.57 3.38
CA PHE A 123 -2.74 -7.78 2.84
C PHE A 123 -3.62 -8.56 1.89
N VAL A 124 -4.95 -8.48 2.06
CA VAL A 124 -5.90 -9.26 1.27
C VAL A 124 -6.98 -8.33 0.69
N ALA A 125 -6.97 -8.17 -0.63
CA ALA A 125 -7.98 -7.46 -1.42
C ALA A 125 -8.41 -8.34 -2.60
N GLY A 126 -7.79 -8.21 -3.76
CA GLY A 126 -8.06 -9.08 -4.91
C GLY A 126 -7.84 -10.57 -4.63
N ALA A 127 -6.98 -10.91 -3.66
CA ALA A 127 -6.82 -12.28 -3.17
C ALA A 127 -8.12 -12.86 -2.62
N ALA A 128 -9.02 -12.07 -2.04
CA ALA A 128 -10.34 -12.56 -1.61
C ALA A 128 -11.21 -12.97 -2.81
N ILE A 129 -11.12 -12.24 -3.92
CA ILE A 129 -11.83 -12.58 -5.15
C ILE A 129 -11.25 -13.84 -5.80
N GLN A 130 -9.91 -13.97 -5.80
CA GLN A 130 -9.25 -15.20 -6.27
C GLN A 130 -9.69 -16.40 -5.42
N TRP A 131 -9.73 -16.25 -4.10
CA TRP A 131 -10.20 -17.30 -3.19
C TRP A 131 -11.66 -17.73 -3.46
N LEU A 132 -12.56 -16.77 -3.72
CA LEU A 132 -13.95 -17.08 -4.14
C LEU A 132 -14.01 -17.90 -5.43
N ARG A 133 -13.08 -17.66 -6.37
CA ARG A 133 -12.99 -18.35 -7.66
C ARG A 133 -12.34 -19.72 -7.52
N ASP A 134 -11.13 -19.75 -6.95
CA ASP A 134 -10.23 -20.89 -7.07
C ASP A 134 -10.50 -21.96 -5.99
N GLU A 135 -10.84 -21.53 -4.77
CA GLU A 135 -11.04 -22.43 -3.64
C GLU A 135 -12.52 -22.74 -3.38
N LEU A 136 -13.39 -21.72 -3.44
CA LEU A 136 -14.82 -21.92 -3.18
C LEU A 136 -15.64 -22.21 -4.43
N GLY A 137 -15.15 -21.92 -5.62
CA GLY A 137 -15.89 -22.11 -6.87
C GLY A 137 -17.19 -21.30 -6.95
N LEU A 138 -17.27 -20.18 -6.21
CA LEU A 138 -18.47 -19.34 -6.18
C LEU A 138 -18.59 -18.41 -7.39
N ILE A 139 -17.49 -18.18 -8.10
CA ILE A 139 -17.42 -17.40 -9.34
C ILE A 139 -16.47 -18.10 -10.31
N SER A 140 -16.63 -17.88 -11.60
CA SER A 140 -15.72 -18.39 -12.64
C SER A 140 -14.68 -17.34 -13.05
N SER A 141 -14.99 -16.07 -12.85
CA SER A 141 -14.08 -14.95 -13.12
C SER A 141 -14.36 -13.77 -12.19
N ALA A 142 -13.36 -12.91 -12.00
CA ALA A 142 -13.54 -11.68 -11.23
C ALA A 142 -14.61 -10.75 -11.84
N ALA A 143 -14.79 -10.77 -13.15
CA ALA A 143 -15.79 -9.96 -13.83
C ALA A 143 -17.24 -10.29 -13.44
N GLU A 144 -17.52 -11.50 -12.95
CA GLU A 144 -18.85 -11.87 -12.47
C GLU A 144 -19.26 -11.16 -11.17
N THR A 145 -18.31 -10.67 -10.38
CA THR A 145 -18.59 -10.11 -9.05
C THR A 145 -19.56 -8.96 -9.10
N GLU A 146 -19.41 -8.03 -10.04
CA GLU A 146 -20.31 -6.89 -10.19
C GLU A 146 -21.75 -7.35 -10.46
N GLY A 147 -21.93 -8.27 -11.41
CA GLY A 147 -23.24 -8.81 -11.77
C GLY A 147 -23.91 -9.55 -10.62
N LEU A 148 -23.15 -10.27 -9.79
CA LEU A 148 -23.67 -10.96 -8.61
C LEU A 148 -24.02 -9.99 -7.49
N CYS A 149 -23.17 -8.99 -7.22
CA CYS A 149 -23.45 -7.97 -6.23
C CYS A 149 -24.72 -7.16 -6.53
N ARG A 150 -25.01 -6.91 -7.82
CA ARG A 150 -26.22 -6.20 -8.26
C ARG A 150 -27.52 -6.99 -8.14
N GLN A 151 -27.44 -8.31 -7.90
CA GLN A 151 -28.63 -9.16 -7.73
C GLN A 151 -29.20 -9.12 -6.31
N VAL A 152 -28.53 -8.49 -5.37
CA VAL A 152 -28.94 -8.36 -3.98
C VAL A 152 -28.83 -6.90 -3.54
N GLU A 153 -29.73 -6.46 -2.67
CA GLU A 153 -29.75 -5.07 -2.17
C GLU A 153 -28.63 -4.80 -1.19
N ASP A 154 -28.29 -5.81 -0.36
CA ASP A 154 -27.26 -5.74 0.66
C ASP A 154 -26.59 -7.11 0.85
N THR A 155 -25.79 -7.29 1.90
CA THR A 155 -25.14 -8.57 2.23
C THR A 155 -26.01 -9.53 3.03
N CYS A 156 -27.25 -9.17 3.35
CA CYS A 156 -28.13 -9.92 4.26
C CYS A 156 -27.49 -10.19 5.64
N GLY A 157 -26.68 -9.23 6.12
CA GLY A 157 -25.93 -9.35 7.37
C GLY A 157 -24.70 -10.24 7.31
N VAL A 158 -24.28 -10.70 6.12
CA VAL A 158 -23.06 -11.47 5.93
C VAL A 158 -21.87 -10.53 5.86
N TYR A 159 -20.82 -10.83 6.60
CA TYR A 159 -19.56 -10.09 6.56
C TYR A 159 -18.38 -11.05 6.39
N LEU A 160 -17.40 -10.63 5.61
CA LEU A 160 -16.12 -11.32 5.46
C LEU A 160 -15.00 -10.48 6.08
N VAL A 161 -14.24 -11.08 6.98
CA VAL A 161 -12.94 -10.57 7.41
C VAL A 161 -11.87 -11.38 6.65
N PRO A 162 -11.21 -10.83 5.64
CA PRO A 162 -10.33 -11.60 4.76
C PRO A 162 -8.89 -11.71 5.31
N ALA A 163 -8.75 -12.04 6.59
CA ALA A 163 -7.44 -12.15 7.25
C ALA A 163 -6.72 -13.47 6.93
N PHE A 164 -6.62 -13.85 5.65
CA PHE A 164 -6.05 -15.15 5.24
C PHE A 164 -4.56 -15.30 5.58
N VAL A 165 -3.85 -14.18 5.61
CA VAL A 165 -2.42 -14.09 5.99
C VAL A 165 -2.19 -13.14 7.16
N GLY A 166 -3.19 -12.98 8.01
CA GLY A 166 -3.23 -11.96 9.06
C GLY A 166 -3.84 -10.64 8.58
N LEU A 167 -3.87 -9.65 9.46
CA LEU A 167 -4.30 -8.28 9.19
C LEU A 167 -3.08 -7.36 9.09
N GLY A 168 -3.07 -6.49 8.09
CA GLY A 168 -2.11 -5.40 7.94
C GLY A 168 -2.51 -4.16 8.74
N ALA A 169 -2.20 -2.98 8.21
CA ALA A 169 -2.58 -1.71 8.82
C ALA A 169 -4.10 -1.58 8.97
N PRO A 170 -4.59 -0.95 10.04
CA PRO A 170 -3.87 -0.44 11.20
C PRO A 170 -3.62 -1.49 12.30
N ASN A 171 -4.11 -2.71 12.15
CA ASN A 171 -4.20 -3.71 13.20
C ASN A 171 -2.89 -4.49 13.46
N TRP A 172 -2.12 -4.80 12.41
CA TRP A 172 -0.87 -5.57 12.45
C TRP A 172 -0.97 -6.87 13.25
N ASP A 173 -2.05 -7.64 13.04
CA ASP A 173 -2.24 -8.95 13.68
C ASP A 173 -1.89 -10.09 12.73
N PRO A 174 -0.69 -10.70 12.84
CA PRO A 174 -0.26 -11.80 11.98
C PRO A 174 -0.98 -13.12 12.30
N TYR A 175 -1.66 -13.20 13.44
CA TYR A 175 -2.38 -14.38 13.89
C TYR A 175 -3.87 -14.37 13.56
N ALA A 176 -4.42 -13.22 13.17
CA ALA A 176 -5.79 -13.14 12.67
C ALA A 176 -6.00 -14.11 11.51
N ARG A 177 -7.20 -14.68 11.43
CA ARG A 177 -7.59 -15.56 10.32
C ARG A 177 -8.92 -15.12 9.74
N GLY A 178 -9.13 -15.49 8.47
CA GLY A 178 -10.37 -15.19 7.76
C GLY A 178 -11.61 -15.68 8.50
N CYS A 179 -12.65 -14.87 8.52
CA CYS A 179 -13.92 -15.19 9.15
C CYS A 179 -15.07 -14.75 8.23
N LEU A 180 -15.99 -15.66 7.99
CA LEU A 180 -17.28 -15.37 7.37
C LEU A 180 -18.36 -15.50 8.45
N THR A 181 -19.09 -14.41 8.73
CA THR A 181 -20.09 -14.35 9.80
C THR A 181 -21.43 -13.87 9.27
N GLY A 182 -22.49 -14.00 10.08
CA GLY A 182 -23.84 -13.53 9.73
C GLY A 182 -24.63 -14.43 8.80
N LEU A 183 -24.18 -15.67 8.54
CA LEU A 183 -24.87 -16.61 7.66
C LEU A 183 -26.22 -17.04 8.24
N THR A 184 -27.27 -16.91 7.44
CA THR A 184 -28.62 -17.43 7.70
C THR A 184 -29.09 -18.27 6.52
N ARG A 185 -30.26 -18.90 6.63
CA ARG A 185 -30.85 -19.64 5.49
C ARG A 185 -31.21 -18.74 4.30
N GLY A 186 -31.31 -17.42 4.51
CA GLY A 186 -31.55 -16.43 3.46
C GLY A 186 -30.30 -16.03 2.70
N ALA A 187 -29.14 -16.28 3.27
CA ALA A 187 -27.87 -15.95 2.61
C ALA A 187 -27.59 -16.93 1.45
N ASN A 188 -27.23 -16.38 0.30
CA ASN A 188 -26.87 -17.14 -0.89
C ASN A 188 -25.51 -16.69 -1.45
N ARG A 189 -25.11 -17.27 -2.58
CA ARG A 189 -23.85 -16.98 -3.26
C ARG A 189 -23.62 -15.47 -3.48
N CYS A 190 -24.67 -14.74 -3.90
CA CYS A 190 -24.54 -13.31 -4.21
C CYS A 190 -24.20 -12.48 -2.97
N HIS A 191 -24.78 -12.82 -1.82
CA HIS A 191 -24.48 -12.15 -0.54
C HIS A 191 -23.03 -12.38 -0.10
N ILE A 192 -22.50 -13.62 -0.26
CA ILE A 192 -21.11 -13.95 0.06
C ILE A 192 -20.14 -13.19 -0.84
N VAL A 193 -20.39 -13.17 -2.15
CA VAL A 193 -19.58 -12.42 -3.13
C VAL A 193 -19.59 -10.92 -2.79
N ARG A 194 -20.77 -10.38 -2.50
CA ARG A 194 -20.91 -8.98 -2.10
C ARG A 194 -20.17 -8.66 -0.81
N ALA A 195 -20.27 -9.52 0.21
CA ALA A 195 -19.53 -9.35 1.45
C ALA A 195 -18.02 -9.33 1.24
N ALA A 196 -17.51 -10.13 0.29
CA ALA A 196 -16.09 -10.12 -0.06
C ALA A 196 -15.68 -8.82 -0.78
N VAL A 197 -16.50 -8.30 -1.67
CA VAL A 197 -16.25 -7.00 -2.33
C VAL A 197 -16.30 -5.86 -1.30
N GLU A 198 -17.33 -5.84 -0.45
CA GLU A 198 -17.46 -4.81 0.59
C GLU A 198 -16.34 -4.87 1.63
N SER A 199 -15.77 -6.04 1.91
CA SER A 199 -14.65 -6.17 2.85
C SER A 199 -13.41 -5.37 2.45
N MET A 200 -13.18 -5.19 1.14
CA MET A 200 -12.10 -4.35 0.64
C MET A 200 -12.37 -2.87 0.93
N ALA A 201 -13.63 -2.44 0.81
CA ALA A 201 -14.02 -1.07 1.10
C ALA A 201 -13.92 -0.76 2.61
N TYR A 202 -14.31 -1.69 3.48
CA TYR A 202 -14.19 -1.51 4.92
C TYR A 202 -12.72 -1.39 5.36
N GLN A 203 -11.84 -2.27 4.88
CA GLN A 203 -10.41 -2.17 5.18
C GLN A 203 -9.80 -0.87 4.64
N THR A 204 -10.19 -0.45 3.43
CA THR A 204 -9.77 0.84 2.85
C THR A 204 -10.22 2.01 3.72
N TYR A 205 -11.46 1.98 4.22
CA TYR A 205 -11.98 3.00 5.12
C TYR A 205 -11.19 3.08 6.42
N ASP A 206 -10.89 1.94 7.05
CA ASP A 206 -10.13 1.89 8.31
C ASP A 206 -8.73 2.51 8.14
N VAL A 207 -8.04 2.19 7.05
CA VAL A 207 -6.72 2.76 6.75
C VAL A 207 -6.81 4.26 6.45
N LEU A 208 -7.78 4.70 5.65
CA LEU A 208 -7.99 6.13 5.37
C LEU A 208 -8.27 6.92 6.63
N HIS A 209 -9.12 6.38 7.50
CA HIS A 209 -9.46 7.03 8.77
C HIS A 209 -8.22 7.18 9.67
N ALA A 210 -7.40 6.13 9.77
CA ALA A 210 -6.12 6.19 10.46
C ALA A 210 -5.18 7.24 9.85
N MET A 211 -5.12 7.35 8.52
CA MET A 211 -4.30 8.34 7.82
C MET A 211 -4.75 9.78 8.12
N GLU A 212 -6.04 10.05 8.10
CA GLU A 212 -6.57 11.38 8.43
C GLU A 212 -6.29 11.77 9.89
N GLN A 213 -6.44 10.82 10.81
CA GLN A 213 -6.15 11.05 12.23
C GLN A 213 -4.68 11.36 12.47
N ASP A 214 -3.77 10.58 11.90
CA ASP A 214 -2.33 10.76 12.08
C ASP A 214 -1.80 12.02 11.38
N ALA A 215 -2.24 12.26 10.14
CA ALA A 215 -1.80 13.42 9.37
C ALA A 215 -2.39 14.74 9.87
N GLY A 216 -3.53 14.70 10.56
CA GLY A 216 -4.27 15.90 10.97
C GLY A 216 -4.81 16.73 9.81
N ILE A 217 -4.89 16.13 8.61
CA ILE A 217 -5.41 16.74 7.38
C ILE A 217 -6.50 15.85 6.79
N PRO A 218 -7.59 16.43 6.27
CA PRO A 218 -8.64 15.65 5.63
C PRO A 218 -8.17 15.07 4.29
N LEU A 219 -8.71 13.92 3.93
CA LEU A 219 -8.55 13.37 2.59
C LEU A 219 -9.20 14.31 1.56
N ALA A 220 -8.40 14.87 0.67
CA ALA A 220 -8.88 15.72 -0.42
C ALA A 220 -9.34 14.90 -1.63
N GLU A 221 -8.61 13.84 -1.96
CA GLU A 221 -8.85 13.00 -3.13
C GLU A 221 -8.19 11.63 -2.94
N LEU A 222 -8.93 10.55 -3.27
CA LEU A 222 -8.38 9.20 -3.39
C LEU A 222 -8.33 8.80 -4.87
N ARG A 223 -7.14 8.53 -5.38
CA ARG A 223 -6.92 7.99 -6.72
C ARG A 223 -6.64 6.51 -6.64
N VAL A 224 -7.15 5.75 -7.61
CA VAL A 224 -7.07 4.28 -7.59
C VAL A 224 -6.53 3.73 -8.90
N ASP A 225 -5.80 2.63 -8.82
CA ASP A 225 -5.25 1.85 -9.92
C ASP A 225 -5.25 0.34 -9.59
#